data_09fadfd10d9eee466a8212c13644fd65
#
_entry.id   09fadfd10d9eee466a8212c13644fd65
#
_cell.length_a   1.000
_cell.length_b   1.000
_cell.length_c   1.000
_cell.angle_alpha   90.00
_cell.angle_beta   90.00
_cell.angle_gamma   90.00
#
_symmetry.space_group_name_H-M   'P 1'
#
loop_
_entity.id
_entity.type
_entity.pdbx_description
1 polymer ?
#
loop_
_entity_poly.entity_id
_entity_poly.type
_entity_poly.pdbx_seq_one_letter_code
_entity_poly.pdbx_strand_id
1 'polypeptide(L)'
;KRDDRFVVPIKSSFKNEVDGTILYTSSKGSTVFIEPASISKYSLELITLKSEEAIEEYKILSYLTELIYDKITEIKLNMEIVSEYDMVFAKAKFSQNNKCITPKINNHGYTKIIKGKHPLLKVNVIPLDFEIGDKYRSLIITGPNAGGKTVTLKTVGILTLMTQCGLDIPAKENTEIAIFENVFVDIGDNQSIENALSTFSSHIKNIANIMKEANKNTLVLFDEIGSGTDPNDGASLAIALLEEFYQTGCITIASTHYEEIKHFANKHPHFENAGMMFDKETLEPLYKLIIGRSEDSNALFISRKMGIKEKVLQKAKSYMDNKNYDFTLINKNKIMQKTVEEEKISLTTFPDFEIGDKVELLDFEDFGIVYKSMDKFNNVEVLYKDEFININARRLKLQLKAKDLYPEGYDLDSLFVSFEKRKLDRDIERGSKKALKKIQKEIKNNR
;
A
#
# COMPACT_ATOMS: atom_id res chain seq x y z
N LYS A 1 -0.62 40.41 44.91
CA LYS A 1 -1.03 41.15 43.70
C LYS A 1 -2.30 40.58 43.11
N ARG A 2 -3.22 41.42 42.64
CA ARG A 2 -4.32 41.06 41.73
C ARG A 2 -4.42 42.13 40.67
N ASP A 3 -4.50 41.72 39.40
CA ASP A 3 -4.54 42.59 38.21
C ASP A 3 -3.53 43.76 38.32
N ASP A 4 -2.28 43.38 38.62
CA ASP A 4 -1.12 44.26 38.79
C ASP A 4 -1.20 45.26 39.97
N ARG A 5 -2.29 45.26 40.75
CA ARG A 5 -2.40 46.09 41.97
C ARG A 5 -2.00 45.33 43.23
N PHE A 6 -1.45 46.07 44.20
CA PHE A 6 -1.13 45.53 45.49
C PHE A 6 -2.32 45.65 46.44
N VAL A 7 -2.90 44.54 46.84
CA VAL A 7 -4.08 44.50 47.67
C VAL A 7 -3.86 43.65 48.92
N VAL A 8 -4.54 44.02 50.00
CA VAL A 8 -4.58 43.28 51.26
C VAL A 8 -5.93 42.57 51.37
N PRO A 9 -5.96 41.24 51.56
CA PRO A 9 -7.20 40.50 51.75
C PRO A 9 -7.67 40.70 53.22
N ILE A 10 -8.91 41.18 53.40
CA ILE A 10 -9.53 41.46 54.71
C ILE A 10 -10.89 40.78 54.77
N LYS A 11 -11.30 40.26 55.94
CA LYS A 11 -12.66 39.77 56.14
C LYS A 11 -13.65 40.91 55.92
N SER A 12 -14.74 40.66 55.24
CA SER A 12 -15.75 41.67 54.87
C SER A 12 -16.29 42.45 56.08
N SER A 13 -16.34 41.81 57.29
CA SER A 13 -16.75 42.44 58.55
C SER A 13 -15.80 43.56 59.06
N PHE A 14 -14.53 43.55 58.61
CA PHE A 14 -13.49 44.50 59.02
C PHE A 14 -13.07 45.44 57.88
N LYS A 15 -13.90 45.56 56.84
CA LYS A 15 -13.58 46.37 55.65
C LYS A 15 -13.31 47.86 55.96
N ASN A 16 -13.83 48.39 57.04
CA ASN A 16 -13.68 49.78 57.43
C ASN A 16 -12.45 50.01 58.32
N GLU A 17 -11.76 48.97 58.74
CA GLU A 17 -10.55 49.07 59.62
C GLU A 17 -9.27 49.41 58.83
N VAL A 18 -9.30 49.30 57.52
CA VAL A 18 -8.21 49.65 56.65
C VAL A 18 -8.58 50.79 55.76
N ASP A 19 -7.88 51.90 55.85
CA ASP A 19 -8.07 53.06 54.96
C ASP A 19 -7.52 52.73 53.59
N GLY A 20 -8.45 52.70 52.61
CA GLY A 20 -8.13 52.31 51.21
C GLY A 20 -9.33 52.06 50.33
N THR A 21 -9.11 51.67 49.12
CA THR A 21 -10.14 51.40 48.11
C THR A 21 -10.39 49.91 47.97
N ILE A 22 -11.64 49.46 48.07
CA ILE A 22 -12.01 48.07 47.80
C ILE A 22 -11.99 47.86 46.28
N LEU A 23 -11.09 47.01 45.79
CA LEU A 23 -10.97 46.72 44.38
C LEU A 23 -11.73 45.45 43.98
N TYR A 24 -11.73 44.42 44.84
CA TYR A 24 -12.38 43.15 44.59
C TYR A 24 -13.05 42.58 45.83
N THR A 25 -14.06 41.79 45.60
CA THR A 25 -14.72 40.99 46.61
C THR A 25 -14.72 39.52 46.19
N SER A 26 -14.46 38.62 47.16
CA SER A 26 -14.48 37.18 46.88
C SER A 26 -15.90 36.75 46.45
N SER A 27 -15.97 35.67 45.67
CA SER A 27 -17.26 35.11 45.14
C SER A 27 -18.28 34.77 46.23
N LYS A 28 -17.77 34.45 47.46
CA LYS A 28 -18.63 34.20 48.66
C LYS A 28 -18.91 35.45 49.51
N GLY A 29 -18.45 36.64 49.12
CA GLY A 29 -18.64 37.87 49.82
C GLY A 29 -17.91 38.00 51.20
N SER A 30 -17.21 36.97 51.62
CA SER A 30 -16.57 36.87 52.95
C SER A 30 -15.23 37.61 53.04
N THR A 31 -14.59 37.91 51.90
CA THR A 31 -13.26 38.58 51.88
C THR A 31 -13.30 39.70 50.84
N VAL A 32 -12.83 40.85 51.23
CA VAL A 32 -12.61 42.02 50.35
C VAL A 32 -11.09 42.23 50.18
N PHE A 33 -10.73 42.69 49.00
CA PHE A 33 -9.36 43.04 48.69
C PHE A 33 -9.25 44.57 48.60
N ILE A 34 -8.54 45.16 49.55
CA ILE A 34 -8.42 46.59 49.69
C ILE A 34 -7.01 47.02 49.25
N GLU A 35 -6.93 48.00 48.36
CA GLU A 35 -5.69 48.74 48.10
C GLU A 35 -5.53 49.81 49.15
N PRO A 36 -4.51 49.73 50.03
CA PRO A 36 -4.29 50.75 51.08
C PRO A 36 -4.04 52.12 50.50
N ALA A 37 -4.63 53.16 51.12
CA ALA A 37 -4.48 54.54 50.66
C ALA A 37 -2.98 54.99 50.60
N SER A 38 -2.13 54.44 51.48
CA SER A 38 -0.69 54.73 51.53
C SER A 38 0.07 54.30 50.27
N ILE A 39 -0.43 53.29 49.50
CA ILE A 39 0.22 52.78 48.32
C ILE A 39 -0.54 53.09 47.01
N SER A 40 -1.76 53.60 47.11
CA SER A 40 -2.63 53.89 45.96
C SER A 40 -1.97 54.83 44.95
N LYS A 41 -1.29 55.86 45.42
CA LYS A 41 -0.52 56.80 44.59
C LYS A 41 0.57 56.08 43.77
N TYR A 42 1.33 55.20 44.39
CA TYR A 42 2.43 54.44 43.70
C TYR A 42 1.89 53.39 42.78
N SER A 43 0.78 52.76 43.14
CA SER A 43 0.09 51.80 42.24
C SER A 43 -0.41 52.49 40.95
N LEU A 44 -1.00 53.70 41.09
CA LEU A 44 -1.44 54.48 39.96
C LEU A 44 -0.26 54.92 39.09
N GLU A 45 0.80 55.43 39.68
CA GLU A 45 2.02 55.83 39.00
C GLU A 45 2.65 54.66 38.25
N LEU A 46 2.72 53.47 38.87
CA LEU A 46 3.20 52.25 38.22
C LEU A 46 2.37 51.84 37.02
N ILE A 47 1.05 51.92 37.12
CA ILE A 47 0.14 51.63 36.00
C ILE A 47 0.33 52.61 34.87
N THR A 48 0.44 53.92 35.20
CA THR A 48 0.70 54.97 34.23
C THR A 48 2.02 54.73 33.46
N LEU A 49 3.11 54.50 34.21
CA LEU A 49 4.43 54.22 33.62
C LEU A 49 4.43 52.97 32.73
N LYS A 50 3.75 51.91 33.15
CA LYS A 50 3.59 50.71 32.30
C LYS A 50 2.78 50.98 31.03
N SER A 51 1.77 51.82 31.12
CA SER A 51 1.00 52.24 29.94
C SER A 51 1.84 53.10 29.00
N GLU A 52 2.65 53.99 29.57
CA GLU A 52 3.59 54.84 28.78
C GLU A 52 4.66 53.97 28.11
N GLU A 53 5.23 52.99 28.82
CA GLU A 53 6.16 51.98 28.30
C GLU A 53 5.53 51.22 27.11
N ALA A 54 4.34 50.68 27.27
CA ALA A 54 3.64 49.96 26.22
C ALA A 54 3.34 50.84 24.99
N ILE A 55 3.00 52.13 25.19
CA ILE A 55 2.79 53.09 24.11
C ILE A 55 4.10 53.33 23.38
N GLU A 56 5.19 53.47 24.09
CA GLU A 56 6.50 53.74 23.47
C GLU A 56 7.04 52.53 22.70
N GLU A 57 6.89 51.30 23.28
CA GLU A 57 7.15 50.04 22.55
C GLU A 57 6.33 49.98 21.26
N TYR A 58 5.03 50.29 21.33
CA TYR A 58 4.19 50.30 20.15
C TYR A 58 4.65 51.30 19.08
N LYS A 59 5.07 52.51 19.46
CA LYS A 59 5.60 53.54 18.53
C LYS A 59 6.86 53.04 17.83
N ILE A 60 7.80 52.48 18.62
CA ILE A 60 9.04 51.92 18.06
C ILE A 60 8.74 50.77 17.07
N LEU A 61 7.90 49.84 17.49
CA LEU A 61 7.53 48.72 16.61
C LEU A 61 6.80 49.20 15.33
N SER A 62 5.92 50.20 15.47
CA SER A 62 5.19 50.75 14.33
C SER A 62 6.17 51.44 13.35
N TYR A 63 7.10 52.21 13.87
CA TYR A 63 8.14 52.86 13.07
C TYR A 63 9.03 51.85 12.31
N LEU A 64 9.49 50.82 13.02
CA LEU A 64 10.29 49.76 12.39
C LEU A 64 9.48 48.99 11.34
N THR A 65 8.21 48.76 11.61
CA THR A 65 7.29 48.10 10.64
C THR A 65 7.11 48.96 9.38
N GLU A 66 6.96 50.27 9.52
CA GLU A 66 6.84 51.19 8.42
C GLU A 66 8.11 51.19 7.55
N LEU A 67 9.29 51.23 8.16
CA LEU A 67 10.57 51.12 7.42
C LEU A 67 10.69 49.82 6.62
N ILE A 68 10.22 48.71 7.17
CA ILE A 68 10.17 47.43 6.45
C ILE A 68 9.14 47.46 5.34
N TYR A 69 7.96 48.03 5.62
CA TYR A 69 6.87 48.12 4.65
C TYR A 69 7.26 48.95 3.41
N ASP A 70 7.98 50.03 3.60
CA ASP A 70 8.49 50.85 2.50
C ASP A 70 9.45 50.09 1.58
N LYS A 71 10.07 49.02 2.09
CA LYS A 71 11.00 48.15 1.34
C LYS A 71 10.44 46.79 1.01
N ILE A 72 9.15 46.57 1.21
CA ILE A 72 8.54 45.23 1.09
C ILE A 72 8.66 44.65 -0.33
N THR A 73 8.60 45.51 -1.32
CA THR A 73 8.72 45.12 -2.74
C THR A 73 10.11 44.61 -3.07
N GLU A 74 11.14 45.37 -2.65
CA GLU A 74 12.55 45.00 -2.86
C GLU A 74 12.90 43.74 -2.03
N ILE A 75 12.37 43.61 -0.82
CA ILE A 75 12.57 42.40 0.03
C ILE A 75 11.96 41.19 -0.66
N LYS A 76 10.72 41.27 -1.15
CA LYS A 76 10.07 40.16 -1.87
C LYS A 76 10.86 39.78 -3.12
N LEU A 77 11.27 40.75 -3.94
CA LEU A 77 12.07 40.48 -5.13
C LEU A 77 13.40 39.79 -4.75
N ASN A 78 14.07 40.29 -3.74
CA ASN A 78 15.32 39.65 -3.25
C ASN A 78 15.10 38.21 -2.77
N MET A 79 14.01 37.95 -2.09
CA MET A 79 13.68 36.58 -1.67
C MET A 79 13.44 35.64 -2.86
N GLU A 80 12.73 36.11 -3.89
CA GLU A 80 12.51 35.33 -5.12
C GLU A 80 13.85 35.04 -5.81
N ILE A 81 14.70 36.05 -6.01
CA ILE A 81 16.02 35.88 -6.62
C ILE A 81 16.91 34.93 -5.82
N VAL A 82 16.96 35.07 -4.50
CA VAL A 82 17.77 34.19 -3.65
C VAL A 82 17.24 32.74 -3.70
N SER A 83 15.92 32.54 -3.74
CA SER A 83 15.31 31.24 -3.88
C SER A 83 15.66 30.56 -5.21
N GLU A 84 15.65 31.32 -6.31
CA GLU A 84 16.09 30.82 -7.62
C GLU A 84 17.57 30.43 -7.63
N TYR A 85 18.43 31.28 -7.07
CA TYR A 85 19.86 30.97 -6.96
C TYR A 85 20.12 29.73 -6.07
N ASP A 86 19.42 29.61 -4.94
CA ASP A 86 19.56 28.43 -4.08
C ASP A 86 19.20 27.14 -4.83
N MET A 87 18.11 27.15 -5.60
CA MET A 87 17.72 26.04 -6.46
C MET A 87 18.80 25.73 -7.51
N VAL A 88 19.34 26.72 -8.19
CA VAL A 88 20.39 26.55 -9.20
C VAL A 88 21.65 25.96 -8.57
N PHE A 89 22.07 26.49 -7.42
CA PHE A 89 23.23 25.97 -6.68
C PHE A 89 23.01 24.55 -6.16
N ALA A 90 21.79 24.22 -5.71
CA ALA A 90 21.45 22.86 -5.27
C ALA A 90 21.57 21.88 -6.43
N LYS A 91 21.02 22.22 -7.61
CA LYS A 91 21.14 21.41 -8.84
C LYS A 91 22.61 21.25 -9.26
N ALA A 92 23.40 22.32 -9.24
CA ALA A 92 24.82 22.29 -9.61
C ALA A 92 25.65 21.41 -8.64
N LYS A 93 25.43 21.54 -7.32
CA LYS A 93 26.09 20.70 -6.32
C LYS A 93 25.72 19.23 -6.48
N PHE A 94 24.44 18.93 -6.76
CA PHE A 94 23.98 17.58 -7.04
C PHE A 94 24.69 16.99 -8.26
N SER A 95 24.76 17.78 -9.36
CA SER A 95 25.43 17.41 -10.60
C SER A 95 26.91 17.07 -10.38
N GLN A 96 27.64 17.95 -9.70
CA GLN A 96 29.06 17.76 -9.38
C GLN A 96 29.31 16.52 -8.50
N ASN A 97 28.54 16.37 -7.42
CA ASN A 97 28.71 15.29 -6.47
C ASN A 97 28.47 13.91 -7.09
N ASN A 98 27.52 13.82 -8.02
CA ASN A 98 27.16 12.58 -8.70
C ASN A 98 27.80 12.41 -10.08
N LYS A 99 28.69 13.34 -10.49
CA LYS A 99 29.34 13.34 -11.82
C LYS A 99 28.31 13.23 -12.94
N CYS A 100 27.28 14.05 -12.85
CA CYS A 100 26.20 14.09 -13.82
C CYS A 100 26.60 14.80 -15.11
N ILE A 101 25.83 14.57 -16.15
CA ILE A 101 25.91 15.26 -17.44
C ILE A 101 24.51 15.82 -17.79
N THR A 102 24.47 16.83 -18.59
CA THR A 102 23.26 17.32 -19.24
C THR A 102 22.97 16.43 -20.46
N PRO A 103 21.88 15.61 -20.47
CA PRO A 103 21.58 14.75 -21.62
C PRO A 103 21.06 15.55 -22.80
N LYS A 104 21.20 15.01 -24.02
CA LYS A 104 20.44 15.51 -25.16
C LYS A 104 18.95 15.16 -24.96
N ILE A 105 18.07 16.05 -25.37
CA ILE A 105 16.62 15.85 -25.27
C ILE A 105 15.98 15.81 -26.64
N ASN A 106 14.93 14.98 -26.77
CA ASN A 106 14.12 14.90 -27.98
C ASN A 106 12.63 14.68 -27.65
N ASN A 107 11.77 14.82 -28.65
CA ASN A 107 10.31 14.65 -28.54
C ASN A 107 9.75 13.54 -29.43
N HIS A 108 10.61 12.67 -29.96
CA HIS A 108 10.21 11.58 -30.85
C HIS A 108 10.25 10.18 -30.19
N GLY A 109 10.44 10.13 -28.88
CA GLY A 109 10.36 8.92 -28.10
C GLY A 109 11.64 8.08 -28.06
N TYR A 110 12.78 8.58 -28.58
CA TYR A 110 14.06 7.88 -28.53
C TYR A 110 14.79 8.12 -27.21
N THR A 111 15.14 7.08 -26.50
CA THR A 111 15.93 7.15 -25.28
C THR A 111 17.15 6.24 -25.39
N LYS A 112 18.33 6.83 -25.18
CA LYS A 112 19.62 6.12 -25.12
C LYS A 112 20.39 6.56 -23.90
N ILE A 113 20.63 5.64 -22.98
CA ILE A 113 21.39 5.86 -21.75
C ILE A 113 22.73 5.16 -21.87
N ILE A 114 23.81 5.91 -21.70
CA ILE A 114 25.17 5.40 -21.71
C ILE A 114 25.73 5.47 -20.29
N LYS A 115 26.01 4.30 -19.70
CA LYS A 115 26.57 4.16 -18.35
C LYS A 115 25.77 4.92 -17.29
N GLY A 116 24.44 4.92 -17.43
CA GLY A 116 23.53 5.51 -16.46
C GLY A 116 23.60 4.81 -15.10
N LYS A 117 23.47 5.59 -14.03
CA LYS A 117 23.45 5.07 -12.66
C LYS A 117 22.19 5.54 -11.95
N HIS A 118 21.65 4.69 -11.10
CA HIS A 118 20.55 5.09 -10.23
C HIS A 118 21.05 6.08 -9.17
N PRO A 119 20.49 7.30 -9.08
CA PRO A 119 21.07 8.36 -8.24
C PRO A 119 21.07 8.06 -6.74
N LEU A 120 20.18 7.21 -6.27
CA LEU A 120 20.06 6.84 -4.85
C LEU A 120 20.93 5.65 -4.45
N LEU A 121 21.53 4.94 -5.42
CA LEU A 121 22.44 3.83 -5.12
C LEU A 121 23.87 4.35 -5.00
N LYS A 122 24.51 4.12 -3.84
CA LYS A 122 25.81 4.72 -3.51
C LYS A 122 27.01 3.78 -3.66
N VAL A 123 26.80 2.46 -3.59
CA VAL A 123 27.91 1.48 -3.51
C VAL A 123 27.80 0.45 -4.64
N ASN A 124 28.91 0.18 -5.33
CA ASN A 124 29.05 -0.87 -6.35
C ASN A 124 27.98 -0.88 -7.45
N VAL A 125 27.52 0.29 -7.87
CA VAL A 125 26.50 0.42 -8.92
C VAL A 125 27.09 0.04 -10.26
N ILE A 126 26.56 -1.03 -10.86
CA ILE A 126 26.88 -1.39 -12.25
C ILE A 126 26.14 -0.41 -13.18
N PRO A 127 26.87 0.32 -14.03
CA PRO A 127 26.26 1.29 -14.92
C PRO A 127 25.39 0.63 -15.98
N LEU A 128 24.23 1.22 -16.24
CA LEU A 128 23.25 0.76 -17.23
C LEU A 128 23.56 1.32 -18.61
N ASP A 129 23.66 0.46 -19.62
CA ASP A 129 23.54 0.80 -21.02
C ASP A 129 22.13 0.40 -21.49
N PHE A 130 21.40 1.32 -22.08
CA PHE A 130 19.99 1.15 -22.42
C PHE A 130 19.62 1.93 -23.68
N GLU A 131 18.74 1.38 -24.52
CA GLU A 131 18.26 2.03 -25.72
C GLU A 131 16.81 1.59 -26.00
N ILE A 132 15.94 2.50 -26.46
CA ILE A 132 14.56 2.22 -26.89
C ILE A 132 14.05 3.37 -27.76
N GLY A 133 13.06 3.10 -28.61
CA GLY A 133 12.31 4.12 -29.38
C GLY A 133 12.79 4.36 -30.81
N ASP A 134 13.82 3.62 -31.25
CA ASP A 134 14.27 3.62 -32.66
C ASP A 134 13.74 2.38 -33.40
N LYS A 135 14.36 1.22 -33.18
CA LYS A 135 13.98 -0.05 -33.84
C LYS A 135 12.74 -0.70 -33.23
N TYR A 136 12.53 -0.50 -31.98
CA TYR A 136 11.42 -1.08 -31.19
C TYR A 136 10.89 -0.05 -30.20
N ARG A 137 9.61 -0.18 -29.85
CA ARG A 137 8.92 0.69 -28.91
C ARG A 137 8.57 -0.01 -27.59
N SER A 138 8.70 -1.33 -27.55
CA SER A 138 8.45 -2.14 -26.37
C SER A 138 9.65 -3.03 -26.06
N LEU A 139 10.12 -3.00 -24.81
CA LEU A 139 11.25 -3.80 -24.33
C LEU A 139 10.80 -4.73 -23.21
N ILE A 140 11.05 -6.03 -23.39
CA ILE A 140 10.71 -7.06 -22.40
C ILE A 140 11.97 -7.51 -21.70
N ILE A 141 12.11 -7.20 -20.40
CA ILE A 141 13.27 -7.52 -19.58
C ILE A 141 13.04 -8.85 -18.86
N THR A 142 13.94 -9.80 -19.09
CA THR A 142 13.86 -11.15 -18.53
C THR A 142 15.07 -11.44 -17.64
N GLY A 143 15.01 -12.51 -16.86
CA GLY A 143 16.09 -12.93 -15.94
C GLY A 143 15.60 -13.15 -14.51
N PRO A 144 16.49 -13.57 -13.60
CA PRO A 144 16.13 -13.87 -12.21
C PRO A 144 15.67 -12.61 -11.46
N ASN A 145 14.82 -12.79 -10.41
CA ASN A 145 14.30 -11.66 -9.65
C ASN A 145 15.39 -10.82 -8.98
N ALA A 146 16.44 -11.47 -8.45
CA ALA A 146 17.61 -10.80 -7.91
C ALA A 146 18.51 -10.16 -8.97
N GLY A 147 18.25 -10.35 -10.28
CA GLY A 147 19.10 -9.88 -11.39
C GLY A 147 19.11 -8.37 -11.62
N GLY A 148 18.22 -7.61 -10.99
CA GLY A 148 18.15 -6.15 -11.11
C GLY A 148 17.15 -5.62 -12.15
N LYS A 149 16.15 -6.42 -12.57
CA LYS A 149 15.06 -5.99 -13.48
C LYS A 149 14.37 -4.73 -12.96
N THR A 150 13.85 -4.77 -11.75
CA THR A 150 13.19 -3.65 -11.06
C THR A 150 14.08 -2.42 -10.96
N VAL A 151 15.37 -2.61 -10.65
CA VAL A 151 16.35 -1.50 -10.56
C VAL A 151 16.58 -0.86 -11.93
N THR A 152 16.62 -1.65 -13.00
CA THR A 152 16.72 -1.16 -14.38
C THR A 152 15.51 -0.29 -14.74
N LEU A 153 14.29 -0.78 -14.51
CA LEU A 153 13.05 -0.01 -14.72
C LEU A 153 13.07 1.32 -13.95
N LYS A 154 13.36 1.25 -12.65
CA LYS A 154 13.45 2.44 -11.78
C LYS A 154 14.54 3.41 -12.26
N THR A 155 15.69 2.89 -12.75
CA THR A 155 16.76 3.73 -13.26
C THR A 155 16.33 4.50 -14.50
N VAL A 156 15.73 3.82 -15.47
CA VAL A 156 15.23 4.49 -16.69
C VAL A 156 14.18 5.53 -16.34
N GLY A 157 13.20 5.17 -15.49
CA GLY A 157 12.15 6.09 -15.06
C GLY A 157 12.68 7.33 -14.35
N ILE A 158 13.57 7.14 -13.36
CA ILE A 158 14.09 8.29 -12.58
C ILE A 158 14.99 9.20 -13.42
N LEU A 159 15.84 8.65 -14.30
CA LEU A 159 16.68 9.47 -15.18
C LEU A 159 15.83 10.27 -16.18
N THR A 160 14.75 9.70 -16.68
CA THR A 160 13.77 10.41 -17.53
C THR A 160 13.12 11.56 -16.77
N LEU A 161 12.60 11.30 -15.56
CA LEU A 161 11.96 12.34 -14.74
C LEU A 161 12.95 13.44 -14.32
N MET A 162 14.18 13.09 -13.94
CA MET A 162 15.23 14.06 -13.62
C MET A 162 15.48 14.99 -14.79
N THR A 163 15.63 14.44 -16.00
CA THR A 163 15.82 15.22 -17.24
C THR A 163 14.64 16.18 -17.46
N GLN A 164 13.41 15.73 -17.31
CA GLN A 164 12.20 16.55 -17.47
C GLN A 164 12.06 17.63 -16.40
N CYS A 165 12.62 17.44 -15.21
CA CYS A 165 12.72 18.47 -14.16
C CYS A 165 13.92 19.42 -14.34
N GLY A 166 14.67 19.32 -15.42
CA GLY A 166 15.85 20.15 -15.67
C GLY A 166 16.99 19.86 -14.71
N LEU A 167 17.16 18.60 -14.32
CA LEU A 167 18.30 18.10 -13.56
C LEU A 167 19.27 17.38 -14.49
N ASP A 168 20.56 17.56 -14.25
CA ASP A 168 21.59 16.71 -14.82
C ASP A 168 21.46 15.27 -14.29
N ILE A 169 21.89 14.30 -15.10
CA ILE A 169 21.75 12.88 -14.78
C ILE A 169 23.10 12.17 -14.65
N PRO A 170 23.26 11.20 -13.73
CA PRO A 170 24.48 10.43 -13.56
C PRO A 170 24.66 9.40 -14.70
N ALA A 171 25.09 9.89 -15.84
CA ALA A 171 25.33 9.12 -17.06
C ALA A 171 26.61 9.59 -17.76
N LYS A 172 26.92 9.03 -18.93
CA LYS A 172 28.02 9.51 -19.78
C LYS A 172 27.52 10.31 -20.95
N GLU A 173 28.45 11.08 -21.55
CA GLU A 173 28.22 11.88 -22.75
C GLU A 173 27.58 11.05 -23.86
N ASN A 174 26.86 11.73 -24.76
CA ASN A 174 26.02 11.16 -25.82
C ASN A 174 24.81 10.35 -25.30
N THR A 175 24.43 10.50 -24.03
CA THR A 175 23.13 10.06 -23.53
C THR A 175 22.06 10.99 -24.08
N GLU A 176 20.96 10.40 -24.55
CA GLU A 176 19.81 11.10 -25.09
C GLU A 176 18.54 10.58 -24.44
N ILE A 177 17.66 11.50 -24.00
CA ILE A 177 16.42 11.17 -23.28
C ILE A 177 15.23 11.80 -24.00
N ALA A 178 14.23 11.01 -24.25
CA ALA A 178 12.95 11.49 -24.76
C ALA A 178 12.15 12.24 -23.68
N ILE A 179 11.41 13.26 -24.09
CA ILE A 179 10.44 13.95 -23.25
C ILE A 179 9.05 13.31 -23.44
N PHE A 180 8.41 12.94 -22.35
CA PHE A 180 7.09 12.33 -22.33
C PHE A 180 6.08 13.25 -21.64
N GLU A 181 4.85 13.26 -22.11
CA GLU A 181 3.75 13.94 -21.45
C GLU A 181 3.37 13.22 -20.15
N ASN A 182 3.40 11.89 -20.17
CA ASN A 182 3.09 11.06 -19.03
C ASN A 182 4.17 9.99 -18.83
N VAL A 183 4.52 9.74 -17.57
CA VAL A 183 5.37 8.61 -17.16
C VAL A 183 4.59 7.81 -16.13
N PHE A 184 4.09 6.66 -16.54
CA PHE A 184 3.33 5.77 -15.66
C PHE A 184 4.17 4.57 -15.23
N VAL A 185 3.93 4.14 -14.00
CA VAL A 185 4.65 3.00 -13.42
C VAL A 185 3.68 2.07 -12.71
N ASP A 186 3.91 0.78 -12.89
CA ASP A 186 3.33 -0.28 -12.08
C ASP A 186 4.48 -1.13 -11.54
N ILE A 187 5.09 -0.66 -10.46
CA ILE A 187 6.30 -1.22 -9.84
C ILE A 187 6.09 -1.31 -8.33
N GLY A 188 6.26 -2.49 -7.78
CA GLY A 188 6.24 -2.74 -6.34
C GLY A 188 5.33 -3.89 -5.94
N ASP A 189 5.79 -4.64 -4.94
CA ASP A 189 5.03 -5.68 -4.29
C ASP A 189 4.12 -5.02 -3.25
N ASN A 190 2.82 -4.96 -3.52
CA ASN A 190 1.82 -4.69 -2.48
C ASN A 190 1.67 -5.94 -1.58
N GLN A 191 2.81 -6.46 -1.07
CA GLN A 191 2.85 -7.58 -0.11
C GLN A 191 2.46 -7.10 1.29
N SER A 192 1.26 -6.59 1.45
CA SER A 192 0.61 -6.65 2.74
C SER A 192 0.03 -8.05 2.91
N ILE A 193 0.37 -8.71 4.00
CA ILE A 193 0.04 -10.11 4.33
C ILE A 193 -1.48 -10.39 4.29
N GLU A 194 -2.30 -9.36 4.27
CA GLU A 194 -3.77 -9.45 4.37
C GLU A 194 -4.52 -9.74 3.07
N ASN A 195 -3.90 -9.65 1.86
CA ASN A 195 -4.67 -9.73 0.62
C ASN A 195 -3.89 -10.22 -0.61
N ALA A 196 -3.61 -11.51 -0.73
CA ALA A 196 -3.03 -12.09 -1.97
C ALA A 196 -3.95 -11.94 -3.21
N LEU A 197 -5.28 -11.97 -3.05
CA LEU A 197 -6.28 -11.62 -4.08
C LEU A 197 -6.32 -10.11 -4.39
N SER A 198 -5.79 -9.25 -3.48
CA SER A 198 -5.73 -7.81 -3.68
C SER A 198 -4.56 -7.38 -4.56
N THR A 199 -3.48 -8.18 -4.64
CA THR A 199 -2.28 -7.80 -5.39
C THR A 199 -2.56 -7.77 -6.89
N PHE A 200 -3.05 -8.87 -7.47
CA PHE A 200 -3.43 -8.93 -8.88
C PHE A 200 -4.49 -7.88 -9.24
N SER A 201 -5.57 -7.80 -8.44
CA SER A 201 -6.65 -6.84 -8.69
C SER A 201 -6.18 -5.38 -8.59
N SER A 202 -5.23 -5.07 -7.71
CA SER A 202 -4.67 -3.71 -7.60
C SER A 202 -3.80 -3.35 -8.80
N HIS A 203 -2.96 -4.28 -9.29
CA HIS A 203 -2.18 -4.09 -10.51
C HIS A 203 -3.10 -3.86 -11.72
N ILE A 204 -4.11 -4.71 -11.92
CA ILE A 204 -5.07 -4.56 -13.02
C ILE A 204 -5.85 -3.24 -12.94
N LYS A 205 -6.26 -2.82 -11.74
CA LYS A 205 -6.91 -1.51 -11.56
C LYS A 205 -5.99 -0.35 -11.92
N ASN A 206 -4.71 -0.42 -11.53
CA ASN A 206 -3.72 0.59 -11.89
C ASN A 206 -3.50 0.62 -13.40
N ILE A 207 -3.28 -0.54 -14.03
CA ILE A 207 -3.12 -0.68 -15.49
C ILE A 207 -4.34 -0.12 -16.24
N ALA A 208 -5.57 -0.43 -15.77
CA ALA A 208 -6.79 0.09 -16.36
C ALA A 208 -6.89 1.63 -16.28
N ASN A 209 -6.36 2.25 -15.22
CA ASN A 209 -6.28 3.71 -15.13
C ASN A 209 -5.22 4.27 -16.07
N ILE A 210 -4.04 3.64 -16.13
CA ILE A 210 -2.97 4.01 -17.07
C ILE A 210 -3.49 3.98 -18.52
N MET A 211 -4.22 2.94 -18.90
CA MET A 211 -4.79 2.81 -20.26
C MET A 211 -5.73 3.95 -20.64
N LYS A 212 -6.46 4.54 -19.67
CA LYS A 212 -7.36 5.67 -19.95
C LYS A 212 -6.63 6.96 -20.27
N GLU A 213 -5.45 7.15 -19.72
CA GLU A 213 -4.67 8.40 -19.79
C GLU A 213 -3.47 8.28 -20.74
N ALA A 214 -3.09 7.05 -21.11
CA ALA A 214 -1.95 6.81 -21.99
C ALA A 214 -2.20 7.31 -23.41
N ASN A 215 -1.17 7.89 -24.01
CA ASN A 215 -1.15 8.37 -25.40
C ASN A 215 0.22 8.08 -26.05
N LYS A 216 0.41 8.50 -27.29
CA LYS A 216 1.65 8.28 -28.05
C LYS A 216 2.92 8.87 -27.41
N ASN A 217 2.78 9.85 -26.51
CA ASN A 217 3.88 10.50 -25.81
C ASN A 217 4.01 9.99 -24.37
N THR A 218 3.62 8.76 -24.12
CA THR A 218 3.64 8.14 -22.78
C THR A 218 4.75 7.11 -22.68
N LEU A 219 5.50 7.16 -21.56
CA LEU A 219 6.39 6.09 -21.10
C LEU A 219 5.67 5.25 -20.05
N VAL A 220 5.63 3.93 -20.26
CA VAL A 220 5.01 3.00 -19.30
C VAL A 220 6.03 1.96 -18.82
N LEU A 221 6.12 1.79 -17.51
CA LEU A 221 7.06 0.88 -16.84
C LEU A 221 6.27 -0.16 -16.03
N PHE A 222 6.37 -1.43 -16.40
CA PHE A 222 5.71 -2.54 -15.71
C PHE A 222 6.74 -3.47 -15.08
N ASP A 223 6.60 -3.74 -13.79
CA ASP A 223 7.39 -4.77 -13.12
C ASP A 223 6.54 -6.03 -12.91
N GLU A 224 7.07 -7.19 -13.33
CA GLU A 224 6.42 -8.51 -13.26
C GLU A 224 5.00 -8.55 -13.85
N ILE A 225 4.83 -7.97 -15.07
CA ILE A 225 3.52 -7.89 -15.71
C ILE A 225 2.84 -9.27 -15.82
N GLY A 226 1.56 -9.32 -15.44
CA GLY A 226 0.73 -10.53 -15.46
C GLY A 226 0.89 -11.44 -14.25
N SER A 227 1.76 -11.09 -13.27
CA SER A 227 1.96 -11.88 -12.04
C SER A 227 0.74 -11.85 -11.11
N GLY A 228 0.63 -12.85 -10.22
CA GLY A 228 -0.41 -12.91 -9.19
C GLY A 228 -1.71 -13.64 -9.57
N THR A 229 -1.76 -14.29 -10.74
CA THR A 229 -2.86 -15.15 -11.18
C THR A 229 -2.34 -16.46 -11.79
N ASP A 230 -3.24 -17.28 -12.39
CA ASP A 230 -2.80 -18.44 -13.14
C ASP A 230 -1.79 -18.03 -14.23
N PRO A 231 -0.69 -18.77 -14.41
CA PRO A 231 0.38 -18.39 -15.35
C PRO A 231 -0.09 -18.23 -16.79
N ASN A 232 -1.00 -19.07 -17.28
CA ASN A 232 -1.49 -18.99 -18.66
C ASN A 232 -2.41 -17.77 -18.84
N ASP A 233 -3.30 -17.53 -17.89
CA ASP A 233 -4.20 -16.37 -17.91
C ASP A 233 -3.40 -15.07 -17.78
N GLY A 234 -2.43 -15.03 -16.85
CA GLY A 234 -1.58 -13.88 -16.62
C GLY A 234 -0.72 -13.52 -17.83
N ALA A 235 -0.09 -14.51 -18.45
CA ALA A 235 0.72 -14.31 -19.66
C ALA A 235 -0.13 -13.83 -20.85
N SER A 236 -1.29 -14.44 -21.07
CA SER A 236 -2.20 -14.06 -22.16
C SER A 236 -2.72 -12.64 -22.02
N LEU A 237 -3.13 -12.27 -20.79
CA LEU A 237 -3.59 -10.91 -20.49
C LEU A 237 -2.45 -9.89 -20.64
N ALA A 238 -1.26 -10.22 -20.16
CA ALA A 238 -0.09 -9.34 -20.27
C ALA A 238 0.28 -9.06 -21.74
N ILE A 239 0.26 -10.09 -22.59
CA ILE A 239 0.49 -9.93 -24.04
C ILE A 239 -0.54 -8.98 -24.65
N ALA A 240 -1.83 -9.17 -24.36
CA ALA A 240 -2.89 -8.30 -24.88
C ALA A 240 -2.74 -6.85 -24.40
N LEU A 241 -2.38 -6.63 -23.13
CA LEU A 241 -2.11 -5.30 -22.58
C LEU A 241 -0.91 -4.64 -23.26
N LEU A 242 0.19 -5.35 -23.42
CA LEU A 242 1.40 -4.84 -24.08
C LEU A 242 1.12 -4.45 -25.55
N GLU A 243 0.33 -5.25 -26.25
CA GLU A 243 -0.07 -4.96 -27.62
C GLU A 243 -0.96 -3.71 -27.69
N GLU A 244 -1.90 -3.53 -26.76
CA GLU A 244 -2.76 -2.35 -26.70
C GLU A 244 -1.95 -1.08 -26.43
N PHE A 245 -0.99 -1.09 -25.50
CA PHE A 245 -0.07 0.03 -25.27
C PHE A 245 0.79 0.33 -26.51
N TYR A 246 1.21 -0.70 -27.23
CA TYR A 246 1.93 -0.50 -28.48
C TYR A 246 1.03 0.15 -29.55
N GLN A 247 -0.22 -0.27 -29.70
CA GLN A 247 -1.18 0.31 -30.65
C GLN A 247 -1.50 1.77 -30.28
N THR A 248 -1.56 2.11 -29.01
CA THR A 248 -1.69 3.50 -28.54
C THR A 248 -0.46 4.34 -28.89
N GLY A 249 0.68 3.69 -29.20
CA GLY A 249 1.95 4.35 -29.56
C GLY A 249 2.83 4.67 -28.36
N CYS A 250 2.60 4.08 -27.20
CA CYS A 250 3.43 4.23 -26.01
C CYS A 250 4.84 3.67 -26.22
N ILE A 251 5.79 4.17 -25.42
CA ILE A 251 7.06 3.48 -25.15
C ILE A 251 6.83 2.62 -23.91
N THR A 252 7.03 1.32 -24.02
CA THR A 252 6.74 0.38 -22.93
C THR A 252 7.96 -0.43 -22.54
N ILE A 253 8.26 -0.49 -21.25
CA ILE A 253 9.32 -1.35 -20.72
C ILE A 253 8.67 -2.22 -19.65
N ALA A 254 8.72 -3.54 -19.85
CA ALA A 254 8.11 -4.48 -18.94
C ALA A 254 9.10 -5.54 -18.47
N SER A 255 9.08 -5.90 -17.21
CA SER A 255 9.77 -7.09 -16.73
C SER A 255 8.80 -8.27 -16.63
N THR A 256 9.29 -9.48 -16.88
CA THR A 256 8.51 -10.70 -16.75
C THR A 256 9.38 -11.93 -16.55
N HIS A 257 8.77 -12.99 -16.06
CA HIS A 257 9.34 -14.33 -15.99
C HIS A 257 8.60 -15.34 -16.88
N TYR A 258 7.54 -14.91 -17.60
CA TYR A 258 6.76 -15.77 -18.47
C TYR A 258 7.43 -16.00 -19.84
N GLU A 259 7.54 -17.27 -20.24
CA GLU A 259 8.14 -17.68 -21.51
C GLU A 259 7.27 -17.24 -22.71
N GLU A 260 5.95 -17.25 -22.55
CA GLU A 260 4.98 -16.88 -23.57
C GLU A 260 5.19 -15.42 -24.03
N ILE A 261 5.46 -14.51 -23.09
CA ILE A 261 5.72 -13.09 -23.37
C ILE A 261 7.05 -12.93 -24.13
N LYS A 262 8.09 -13.71 -23.75
CA LYS A 262 9.37 -13.72 -24.48
C LYS A 262 9.19 -14.17 -25.91
N HIS A 263 8.42 -15.26 -26.13
CA HIS A 263 8.12 -15.78 -27.47
C HIS A 263 7.30 -14.77 -28.30
N PHE A 264 6.35 -14.08 -27.70
CA PHE A 264 5.61 -13.00 -28.34
C PHE A 264 6.56 -11.88 -28.80
N ALA A 265 7.40 -11.37 -27.89
CA ALA A 265 8.36 -10.30 -28.20
C ALA A 265 9.35 -10.68 -29.32
N ASN A 266 9.80 -11.95 -29.41
CA ASN A 266 10.66 -12.42 -30.50
C ASN A 266 9.96 -12.46 -31.87
N LYS A 267 8.65 -12.55 -31.90
CA LYS A 267 7.88 -12.62 -33.16
C LYS A 267 7.36 -11.26 -33.61
N HIS A 268 7.20 -10.33 -32.69
CA HIS A 268 6.63 -9.02 -32.99
C HIS A 268 7.71 -8.04 -33.47
N PRO A 269 7.54 -7.36 -34.62
CA PRO A 269 8.60 -6.57 -35.26
C PRO A 269 9.07 -5.34 -34.46
N HIS A 270 8.25 -4.84 -33.53
CA HIS A 270 8.54 -3.64 -32.74
C HIS A 270 8.68 -3.91 -31.24
N PHE A 271 8.80 -5.18 -30.87
CA PHE A 271 9.18 -5.61 -29.52
C PHE A 271 10.60 -6.14 -29.54
N GLU A 272 11.29 -5.97 -28.45
CA GLU A 272 12.65 -6.53 -28.27
C GLU A 272 12.75 -7.18 -26.89
N ASN A 273 13.53 -8.25 -26.82
CA ASN A 273 13.87 -8.90 -25.55
C ASN A 273 15.19 -8.37 -25.02
N ALA A 274 15.30 -8.28 -23.71
CA ALA A 274 16.53 -8.01 -23.01
C ALA A 274 16.70 -8.95 -21.82
N GLY A 275 17.92 -9.43 -21.60
CA GLY A 275 18.26 -10.32 -20.50
C GLY A 275 19.12 -9.63 -19.45
N MET A 276 18.85 -9.87 -18.17
CA MET A 276 19.76 -9.53 -17.08
C MET A 276 20.83 -10.61 -16.96
N MET A 277 22.08 -10.24 -17.11
CA MET A 277 23.20 -11.20 -17.03
C MET A 277 23.37 -11.78 -15.63
N PHE A 278 23.68 -13.06 -15.62
CA PHE A 278 23.94 -13.85 -14.45
C PHE A 278 25.27 -14.61 -14.61
N ASP A 279 26.11 -14.57 -13.57
CA ASP A 279 27.33 -15.33 -13.56
C ASP A 279 27.04 -16.82 -13.28
N LYS A 280 27.36 -17.67 -14.26
CA LYS A 280 27.12 -19.12 -14.15
C LYS A 280 28.10 -19.80 -13.19
N GLU A 281 29.26 -19.19 -12.89
CA GLU A 281 30.23 -19.76 -11.98
C GLU A 281 29.95 -19.42 -10.52
N THR A 282 29.72 -18.16 -10.23
CA THR A 282 29.47 -17.66 -8.85
C THR A 282 28.03 -17.74 -8.42
N LEU A 283 27.08 -17.92 -9.34
CA LEU A 283 25.62 -17.81 -9.11
C LEU A 283 25.18 -16.38 -8.66
N GLU A 284 25.97 -15.39 -8.99
CA GLU A 284 25.67 -14.01 -8.62
C GLU A 284 25.12 -13.21 -9.81
N PRO A 285 24.20 -12.28 -9.59
CA PRO A 285 23.71 -11.39 -10.63
C PRO A 285 24.81 -10.39 -11.03
N LEU A 286 25.04 -10.26 -12.31
CA LEU A 286 26.01 -9.29 -12.85
C LEU A 286 25.41 -7.89 -13.01
N TYR A 287 24.10 -7.72 -12.76
CA TYR A 287 23.34 -6.45 -12.90
C TYR A 287 23.56 -5.75 -14.24
N LYS A 288 23.90 -6.50 -15.27
CA LYS A 288 24.13 -5.97 -16.61
C LYS A 288 23.01 -6.38 -17.55
N LEU A 289 22.38 -5.41 -18.21
CA LEU A 289 21.36 -5.62 -19.21
C LEU A 289 22.00 -5.89 -20.58
N ILE A 290 21.49 -6.88 -21.30
CA ILE A 290 21.84 -7.11 -22.71
C ILE A 290 20.56 -7.13 -23.53
N ILE A 291 20.45 -6.16 -24.43
CA ILE A 291 19.35 -6.06 -25.39
C ILE A 291 19.59 -7.01 -26.56
N GLY A 292 18.52 -7.61 -27.11
CA GLY A 292 18.58 -8.60 -28.18
C GLY A 292 18.88 -10.03 -27.69
N ARG A 293 18.84 -10.28 -26.38
CA ARG A 293 18.95 -11.62 -25.76
C ARG A 293 17.86 -11.82 -24.73
N SER A 294 17.21 -12.96 -24.77
CA SER A 294 16.42 -13.46 -23.63
C SER A 294 17.29 -14.43 -22.83
N GLU A 295 17.25 -14.33 -21.52
CA GLU A 295 17.86 -15.35 -20.66
C GLU A 295 16.85 -16.50 -20.47
N ASP A 296 17.34 -17.74 -20.69
CA ASP A 296 16.60 -18.95 -20.37
C ASP A 296 16.51 -19.13 -18.85
N SER A 297 15.49 -19.87 -18.40
CA SER A 297 15.38 -20.19 -16.98
C SER A 297 16.55 -21.04 -16.52
N ASN A 298 17.39 -20.49 -15.65
CA ASN A 298 18.57 -21.20 -15.10
C ASN A 298 18.22 -22.08 -13.89
N ALA A 299 16.94 -22.37 -13.63
CA ALA A 299 16.48 -23.06 -12.43
C ALA A 299 17.18 -24.43 -12.23
N LEU A 300 17.22 -25.27 -13.27
CA LEU A 300 17.89 -26.59 -13.19
C LEU A 300 19.39 -26.46 -12.96
N PHE A 301 20.03 -25.47 -13.58
CA PHE A 301 21.45 -25.21 -13.41
C PHE A 301 21.79 -24.75 -11.97
N ILE A 302 21.02 -23.80 -11.45
CA ILE A 302 21.13 -23.31 -10.06
C ILE A 302 20.89 -24.48 -9.09
N SER A 303 19.84 -25.27 -9.30
CA SER A 303 19.52 -26.43 -8.47
C SER A 303 20.66 -27.45 -8.43
N ARG A 304 21.34 -27.68 -9.58
CA ARG A 304 22.53 -28.55 -9.65
C ARG A 304 23.65 -28.02 -8.77
N LYS A 305 23.97 -26.74 -8.86
CA LYS A 305 25.01 -26.11 -8.04
C LYS A 305 24.70 -26.07 -6.55
N MET A 306 23.41 -25.96 -6.22
CA MET A 306 22.93 -26.06 -4.83
C MET A 306 22.90 -27.49 -4.28
N GLY A 307 23.37 -28.48 -5.06
CA GLY A 307 23.54 -29.87 -4.60
C GLY A 307 22.30 -30.76 -4.74
N ILE A 308 21.30 -30.35 -5.54
CA ILE A 308 20.20 -31.25 -5.89
C ILE A 308 20.75 -32.42 -6.73
N LYS A 309 20.38 -33.64 -6.33
CA LYS A 309 20.83 -34.87 -6.97
C LYS A 309 20.50 -34.88 -8.47
N GLU A 310 21.47 -35.28 -9.32
CA GLU A 310 21.35 -35.29 -10.78
C GLU A 310 20.11 -36.09 -11.26
N LYS A 311 19.77 -37.17 -10.59
CA LYS A 311 18.55 -37.96 -10.86
C LYS A 311 17.26 -37.14 -10.76
N VAL A 312 17.15 -36.20 -9.80
CA VAL A 312 16.01 -35.32 -9.63
C VAL A 312 15.96 -34.29 -10.74
N LEU A 313 17.13 -33.73 -11.14
CA LEU A 313 17.25 -32.75 -12.21
C LEU A 313 16.90 -33.34 -13.57
N GLN A 314 17.37 -34.57 -13.86
CA GLN A 314 17.00 -35.30 -15.09
C GLN A 314 15.50 -35.59 -15.14
N LYS A 315 14.91 -35.96 -14.00
CA LYS A 315 13.47 -36.19 -13.89
C LYS A 315 12.69 -34.88 -14.09
N ALA A 316 13.13 -33.78 -13.47
CA ALA A 316 12.54 -32.46 -13.68
C ALA A 316 12.62 -32.02 -15.16
N LYS A 317 13.78 -32.24 -15.79
CA LYS A 317 13.94 -31.96 -17.23
C LYS A 317 13.00 -32.77 -18.09
N SER A 318 12.85 -34.09 -17.84
CA SER A 318 11.91 -34.94 -18.58
C SER A 318 10.44 -34.49 -18.40
N TYR A 319 10.10 -33.96 -17.24
CA TYR A 319 8.74 -33.40 -16.99
C TYR A 319 8.52 -32.09 -17.75
N MET A 320 9.54 -31.25 -17.88
CA MET A 320 9.47 -30.03 -18.69
C MET A 320 9.29 -30.35 -20.18
N ASP A 321 10.07 -31.32 -20.69
CA ASP A 321 10.08 -31.64 -22.13
C ASP A 321 8.83 -32.42 -22.57
N ASN A 322 8.36 -33.38 -21.77
CA ASN A 322 7.36 -34.37 -22.21
C ASN A 322 6.03 -34.28 -21.45
N LYS A 323 5.91 -33.50 -20.36
CA LYS A 323 4.76 -33.46 -19.45
C LYS A 323 4.27 -34.87 -19.00
N ASN A 324 5.17 -35.87 -19.08
CA ASN A 324 4.86 -37.24 -18.76
C ASN A 324 5.43 -37.60 -17.38
N TYR A 325 4.55 -37.90 -16.43
CA TYR A 325 4.91 -38.17 -15.05
C TYR A 325 5.13 -39.64 -14.85
N ASP A 326 6.34 -40.08 -14.44
CA ASP A 326 6.68 -41.46 -14.10
C ASP A 326 6.28 -41.76 -12.65
N PHE A 327 5.23 -42.55 -12.49
CA PHE A 327 4.70 -42.98 -11.19
C PHE A 327 5.29 -44.29 -10.68
N THR A 328 6.36 -44.84 -11.27
CA THR A 328 6.98 -46.08 -10.82
C THR A 328 7.55 -45.91 -9.42
N LEU A 329 6.94 -46.62 -8.45
CA LEU A 329 7.40 -46.68 -7.07
C LEU A 329 8.64 -47.57 -6.99
N ILE A 330 9.79 -47.00 -6.64
CA ILE A 330 11.07 -47.73 -6.56
C ILE A 330 11.27 -48.43 -5.20
N ASN A 331 10.48 -48.18 -4.19
CA ASN A 331 10.62 -48.81 -2.89
C ASN A 331 9.33 -49.48 -2.35
N LYS A 332 9.37 -50.79 -2.25
CA LYS A 332 8.34 -51.62 -1.62
C LYS A 332 8.32 -51.55 -0.06
N ASN A 333 8.97 -50.64 0.58
CA ASN A 333 9.00 -50.50 2.00
C ASN A 333 7.96 -49.46 2.48
N LYS A 334 6.84 -49.99 2.93
CA LYS A 334 5.87 -49.40 3.89
C LYS A 334 5.59 -47.91 3.76
N ILE A 335 5.00 -47.51 2.66
CA ILE A 335 4.08 -46.39 2.67
C ILE A 335 2.72 -47.00 2.30
N MET A 336 1.71 -46.81 3.16
CA MET A 336 0.33 -47.19 2.84
C MET A 336 0.05 -46.65 1.42
N GLN A 337 -0.20 -47.58 0.50
CA GLN A 337 -0.75 -47.28 -0.80
C GLN A 337 -2.04 -46.51 -0.56
N LYS A 338 -2.04 -45.22 -0.83
CA LYS A 338 -3.26 -44.59 -1.31
C LYS A 338 -3.48 -45.22 -2.67
N THR A 339 -4.33 -46.26 -2.71
CA THR A 339 -4.94 -46.71 -3.94
C THR A 339 -5.63 -45.48 -4.54
N VAL A 340 -5.04 -44.95 -5.59
CA VAL A 340 -5.79 -44.12 -6.53
C VAL A 340 -6.61 -45.17 -7.30
N GLU A 341 -7.70 -45.62 -6.68
CA GLU A 341 -8.83 -46.10 -7.44
C GLU A 341 -9.26 -44.90 -8.28
N GLU A 342 -9.40 -45.11 -9.59
CA GLU A 342 -10.21 -44.25 -10.42
C GLU A 342 -11.60 -44.19 -9.77
N GLU A 343 -11.75 -43.30 -8.81
CA GLU A 343 -13.06 -42.85 -8.41
C GLU A 343 -13.64 -42.11 -9.62
N LYS A 344 -14.41 -42.87 -10.43
CA LYS A 344 -15.63 -42.34 -10.96
C LYS A 344 -16.16 -41.38 -9.93
N ILE A 345 -16.38 -40.14 -10.31
CA ILE A 345 -17.01 -39.09 -9.51
C ILE A 345 -18.23 -39.73 -8.83
N SER A 346 -18.01 -40.37 -7.71
CA SER A 346 -19.05 -40.72 -6.75
C SER A 346 -19.24 -39.39 -6.01
N LEU A 347 -20.42 -38.85 -6.17
CA LEU A 347 -20.96 -37.83 -5.29
C LEU A 347 -20.51 -38.12 -3.87
N THR A 348 -19.56 -37.35 -3.33
CA THR A 348 -19.20 -37.35 -1.92
C THR A 348 -20.46 -37.01 -1.16
N THR A 349 -21.16 -38.00 -0.65
CA THR A 349 -22.23 -37.81 0.32
C THR A 349 -21.57 -37.26 1.57
N PHE A 350 -21.64 -35.94 1.71
CA PHE A 350 -21.32 -35.29 2.96
C PHE A 350 -22.26 -35.80 4.05
N PRO A 351 -21.82 -35.92 5.32
CA PRO A 351 -22.76 -36.17 6.41
C PRO A 351 -23.89 -35.14 6.30
N ASP A 352 -25.11 -35.61 6.42
CA ASP A 352 -26.27 -34.76 6.42
C ASP A 352 -26.26 -33.93 7.70
N PHE A 353 -25.99 -32.63 7.58
CA PHE A 353 -25.96 -31.71 8.70
C PHE A 353 -27.38 -31.20 8.95
N GLU A 354 -27.97 -31.56 10.10
CA GLU A 354 -29.26 -31.10 10.53
C GLU A 354 -29.12 -29.89 11.49
N ILE A 355 -30.16 -29.08 11.56
CA ILE A 355 -30.22 -27.92 12.46
C ILE A 355 -30.08 -28.40 13.92
N GLY A 356 -29.16 -27.76 14.66
CA GLY A 356 -28.86 -28.13 16.05
C GLY A 356 -27.70 -29.12 16.19
N ASP A 357 -27.18 -29.70 15.10
CA ASP A 357 -26.00 -30.60 15.17
C ASP A 357 -24.78 -29.83 15.69
N LYS A 358 -24.00 -30.48 16.57
CA LYS A 358 -22.71 -29.96 17.03
C LYS A 358 -21.61 -30.37 16.06
N VAL A 359 -20.90 -29.38 15.49
CA VAL A 359 -19.84 -29.57 14.51
C VAL A 359 -18.54 -29.00 15.02
N GLU A 360 -17.43 -29.64 14.69
CA GLU A 360 -16.09 -29.17 14.91
C GLU A 360 -15.67 -28.37 13.65
N LEU A 361 -15.20 -27.16 13.87
CA LEU A 361 -14.70 -26.24 12.83
C LEU A 361 -13.20 -26.48 12.67
N LEU A 362 -12.80 -27.19 11.64
CA LEU A 362 -11.39 -27.61 11.45
C LEU A 362 -10.42 -26.43 11.29
N ASP A 363 -10.90 -25.29 10.79
CA ASP A 363 -10.06 -24.10 10.62
C ASP A 363 -9.83 -23.33 11.93
N PHE A 364 -10.70 -23.52 12.92
CA PHE A 364 -10.67 -22.77 14.20
C PHE A 364 -10.31 -23.65 15.39
N GLU A 365 -10.18 -24.98 15.18
CA GLU A 365 -9.98 -25.98 16.25
C GLU A 365 -10.99 -25.83 17.41
N ASP A 366 -12.24 -25.45 17.09
CA ASP A 366 -13.28 -25.11 18.05
C ASP A 366 -14.63 -25.67 17.55
N PHE A 367 -15.70 -25.52 18.33
CA PHE A 367 -17.01 -26.12 18.06
C PHE A 367 -18.05 -25.03 17.75
N GLY A 368 -19.01 -25.40 16.87
CA GLY A 368 -20.18 -24.58 16.55
C GLY A 368 -21.45 -25.41 16.48
N ILE A 369 -22.60 -24.77 16.38
CA ILE A 369 -23.92 -25.40 16.23
C ILE A 369 -24.50 -25.02 14.85
N VAL A 370 -24.96 -26.04 14.11
CA VAL A 370 -25.56 -25.85 12.78
C VAL A 370 -26.85 -25.04 12.90
N TYR A 371 -26.92 -23.92 12.24
CA TYR A 371 -28.09 -23.06 12.16
C TYR A 371 -28.96 -23.34 10.93
N LYS A 372 -28.32 -23.55 9.76
CA LYS A 372 -29.03 -23.98 8.54
C LYS A 372 -28.31 -25.15 7.89
N SER A 373 -29.10 -26.10 7.39
CA SER A 373 -28.61 -27.23 6.63
C SER A 373 -27.84 -26.83 5.39
N MET A 374 -27.09 -27.76 4.82
CA MET A 374 -26.23 -27.57 3.66
C MET A 374 -26.97 -26.98 2.45
N ASP A 375 -26.42 -25.95 1.85
CA ASP A 375 -26.91 -25.32 0.62
C ASP A 375 -26.45 -26.05 -0.65
N LYS A 376 -26.90 -25.57 -1.84
CA LYS A 376 -26.53 -26.12 -3.16
C LYS A 376 -25.04 -26.03 -3.48
N PHE A 377 -24.28 -25.23 -2.73
CA PHE A 377 -22.83 -25.03 -2.89
C PHE A 377 -22.02 -25.74 -1.82
N ASN A 378 -22.65 -26.65 -1.07
CA ASN A 378 -22.09 -27.40 0.06
C ASN A 378 -21.59 -26.50 1.21
N ASN A 379 -22.23 -25.37 1.45
CA ASN A 379 -21.97 -24.53 2.61
C ASN A 379 -23.05 -24.74 3.68
N VAL A 380 -22.62 -24.70 4.93
CA VAL A 380 -23.44 -24.84 6.14
C VAL A 380 -23.31 -23.58 6.96
N GLU A 381 -24.40 -22.99 7.39
CA GLU A 381 -24.40 -21.83 8.28
C GLU A 381 -24.35 -22.31 9.74
N VAL A 382 -23.28 -21.92 10.44
CA VAL A 382 -22.96 -22.39 11.81
C VAL A 382 -22.92 -21.21 12.76
N LEU A 383 -23.53 -21.35 13.94
CA LEU A 383 -23.39 -20.40 15.04
C LEU A 383 -22.08 -20.68 15.79
N TYR A 384 -21.17 -19.71 15.76
CA TYR A 384 -19.87 -19.75 16.42
C TYR A 384 -19.61 -18.44 17.17
N LYS A 385 -19.38 -18.49 18.48
CA LYS A 385 -19.14 -17.33 19.36
C LYS A 385 -20.12 -16.18 19.15
N ASP A 386 -21.42 -16.50 19.14
CA ASP A 386 -22.54 -15.58 18.95
C ASP A 386 -22.65 -14.93 17.54
N GLU A 387 -21.87 -15.38 16.56
CA GLU A 387 -21.94 -14.96 15.18
C GLU A 387 -22.32 -16.12 14.25
N PHE A 388 -23.06 -15.81 13.18
CA PHE A 388 -23.40 -16.79 12.14
C PHE A 388 -22.34 -16.73 11.03
N ILE A 389 -21.63 -17.84 10.83
CA ILE A 389 -20.60 -17.96 9.81
C ILE A 389 -20.96 -19.04 8.80
N ASN A 390 -20.65 -18.77 7.52
CA ASN A 390 -20.93 -19.70 6.44
C ASN A 390 -19.67 -20.48 6.08
N ILE A 391 -19.66 -21.80 6.28
CA ILE A 391 -18.48 -22.65 6.15
C ILE A 391 -18.78 -23.82 5.23
N ASN A 392 -17.82 -24.15 4.36
CA ASN A 392 -17.96 -25.30 3.47
C ASN A 392 -17.94 -26.63 4.27
N ALA A 393 -18.86 -27.53 3.93
CA ALA A 393 -19.05 -28.82 4.60
C ALA A 393 -17.76 -29.66 4.72
N ARG A 394 -16.78 -29.48 3.83
CA ARG A 394 -15.45 -30.13 3.88
C ARG A 394 -14.61 -29.71 5.08
N ARG A 395 -14.91 -28.56 5.67
CA ARG A 395 -14.18 -27.98 6.83
C ARG A 395 -14.93 -28.20 8.14
N LEU A 396 -16.01 -28.97 8.09
CA LEU A 396 -16.84 -29.31 9.23
C LEU A 396 -16.75 -30.80 9.51
N LYS A 397 -16.63 -31.19 10.78
CA LYS A 397 -16.68 -32.56 11.23
C LYS A 397 -17.81 -32.70 12.23
N LEU A 398 -18.78 -33.56 11.92
CA LEU A 398 -19.89 -33.85 12.81
C LEU A 398 -19.37 -34.49 14.10
N GLN A 399 -19.70 -33.90 15.25
CA GLN A 399 -19.35 -34.40 16.57
C GLN A 399 -20.52 -35.09 17.23
N LEU A 400 -21.68 -34.45 17.31
CA LEU A 400 -22.90 -35.03 17.92
C LEU A 400 -24.11 -34.58 17.11
N LYS A 401 -25.05 -35.49 16.90
CA LYS A 401 -26.33 -35.19 16.29
C LYS A 401 -27.25 -34.43 17.24
N ALA A 402 -28.08 -33.56 16.71
CA ALA A 402 -29.06 -32.78 17.47
C ALA A 402 -29.99 -33.69 18.33
N LYS A 403 -30.37 -34.86 17.77
CA LYS A 403 -31.20 -35.86 18.47
C LYS A 403 -30.55 -36.45 19.71
N ASP A 404 -29.22 -36.56 19.75
CA ASP A 404 -28.46 -37.06 20.88
C ASP A 404 -28.10 -35.96 21.87
N LEU A 405 -28.13 -34.69 21.42
CA LEU A 405 -27.72 -33.55 22.21
C LEU A 405 -28.88 -32.90 22.97
N TYR A 406 -30.12 -32.93 22.42
CA TYR A 406 -31.28 -32.28 22.98
C TYR A 406 -32.42 -33.30 23.28
N PRO A 407 -33.23 -33.09 24.35
CA PRO A 407 -34.41 -33.92 24.65
C PRO A 407 -35.47 -33.85 23.53
N GLU A 408 -36.26 -34.94 23.42
CA GLU A 408 -37.40 -34.96 22.48
C GLU A 408 -38.35 -33.78 22.73
N GLY A 409 -38.67 -33.02 21.66
CA GLY A 409 -39.53 -31.84 21.75
C GLY A 409 -38.86 -30.54 22.17
N TYR A 410 -37.52 -30.52 22.23
CA TYR A 410 -36.77 -29.28 22.51
C TYR A 410 -36.88 -28.27 21.36
N ASP A 411 -37.22 -27.03 21.70
CA ASP A 411 -37.31 -25.92 20.73
C ASP A 411 -35.91 -25.45 20.30
N LEU A 412 -35.45 -25.97 19.17
CA LEU A 412 -34.12 -25.66 18.60
C LEU A 412 -33.96 -24.19 18.21
N ASP A 413 -35.03 -23.48 17.88
CA ASP A 413 -34.97 -22.04 17.58
C ASP A 413 -34.52 -21.24 18.83
N SER A 414 -34.70 -21.83 20.00
CA SER A 414 -34.23 -21.25 21.26
C SER A 414 -32.70 -21.11 21.35
N LEU A 415 -31.94 -21.84 20.57
CA LEU A 415 -30.47 -21.82 20.56
C LEU A 415 -29.94 -20.58 19.81
N PHE A 416 -30.70 -20.05 18.87
CA PHE A 416 -30.26 -19.05 17.91
C PHE A 416 -30.82 -17.66 18.16
N VAL A 417 -31.79 -17.52 19.10
CA VAL A 417 -32.43 -16.22 19.39
C VAL A 417 -32.20 -15.88 20.86
N SER A 418 -31.69 -14.68 21.15
CA SER A 418 -31.46 -14.24 22.51
C SER A 418 -32.76 -14.20 23.33
N PHE A 419 -32.67 -14.47 24.63
CA PHE A 419 -33.81 -14.44 25.54
C PHE A 419 -34.54 -13.10 25.51
N GLU A 420 -33.83 -12.01 25.35
CA GLU A 420 -34.44 -10.65 25.26
C GLU A 420 -35.28 -10.47 24.00
N LYS A 421 -34.81 -10.97 22.86
CA LYS A 421 -35.54 -10.89 21.59
C LYS A 421 -36.81 -11.76 21.63
N ARG A 422 -36.71 -12.98 22.15
CA ARG A 422 -37.88 -13.87 22.34
C ARG A 422 -38.90 -13.31 23.31
N LYS A 423 -38.48 -12.60 24.36
CA LYS A 423 -39.35 -11.93 25.29
C LYS A 423 -40.05 -10.75 24.61
N LEU A 424 -39.31 -10.01 23.76
CA LEU A 424 -39.87 -8.89 23.00
C LEU A 424 -40.95 -9.36 22.00
N ASP A 425 -40.66 -10.45 21.26
CA ASP A 425 -41.60 -11.02 20.30
C ASP A 425 -42.87 -11.53 20.97
N ARG A 426 -42.76 -12.25 22.08
CA ARG A 426 -43.92 -12.68 22.92
C ARG A 426 -44.71 -11.50 23.47
N ASP A 427 -44.07 -10.41 23.87
CA ASP A 427 -44.69 -9.21 24.36
C ASP A 427 -45.43 -8.46 23.23
N ILE A 428 -44.93 -8.56 21.99
CA ILE A 428 -45.58 -8.02 20.78
C ILE A 428 -46.86 -8.83 20.45
N GLU A 429 -46.74 -10.16 20.41
CA GLU A 429 -47.90 -11.06 20.17
C GLU A 429 -48.99 -10.88 21.18
N ARG A 430 -48.67 -10.52 22.43
CA ARG A 430 -49.62 -10.18 23.50
C ARG A 430 -50.12 -8.74 23.44
N GLY A 431 -49.78 -7.98 22.41
CA GLY A 431 -50.28 -6.61 22.18
C GLY A 431 -49.70 -5.52 23.10
N SER A 432 -48.51 -5.72 23.64
CA SER A 432 -47.84 -4.77 24.55
C SER A 432 -47.46 -3.46 23.84
N LYS A 433 -48.16 -2.37 24.19
CA LYS A 433 -47.85 -1.01 23.69
C LYS A 433 -46.43 -0.54 24.03
N LYS A 434 -45.79 -1.14 25.06
CA LYS A 434 -44.43 -0.82 25.50
C LYS A 434 -43.37 -1.46 24.60
N ALA A 435 -43.61 -2.67 24.10
CA ALA A 435 -42.78 -3.40 23.15
C ALA A 435 -42.79 -2.71 21.77
N LEU A 436 -43.95 -2.32 21.29
CA LEU A 436 -44.11 -1.56 20.03
C LEU A 436 -43.37 -0.21 20.03
N LYS A 437 -43.39 0.52 21.18
CA LYS A 437 -42.60 1.77 21.30
C LYS A 437 -41.11 1.57 21.29
N LYS A 438 -40.61 0.40 21.80
CA LYS A 438 -39.17 0.09 21.80
C LYS A 438 -38.69 -0.13 20.39
N ILE A 439 -39.42 -0.87 19.56
CA ILE A 439 -39.11 -1.11 18.14
C ILE A 439 -39.14 0.19 17.33
N GLN A 440 -40.16 1.04 17.53
CA GLN A 440 -40.22 2.33 16.84
C GLN A 440 -39.04 3.25 17.18
N LYS A 441 -38.45 3.10 18.37
CA LYS A 441 -37.28 3.85 18.78
C LYS A 441 -35.98 3.30 18.17
N GLU A 442 -35.88 1.98 18.04
CA GLU A 442 -34.75 1.30 17.35
C GLU A 442 -34.73 1.58 15.84
N ILE A 443 -35.90 1.56 15.19
CA ILE A 443 -36.01 1.91 13.75
C ILE A 443 -35.65 3.39 13.50
N LYS A 444 -35.92 4.29 14.48
CA LYS A 444 -35.54 5.70 14.38
C LYS A 444 -34.05 5.97 14.59
N ASN A 445 -33.36 5.11 15.34
CA ASN A 445 -31.92 5.24 15.60
C ASN A 445 -31.03 4.59 14.53
N ASN A 446 -31.60 3.75 13.64
CA ASN A 446 -30.93 3.08 12.54
C ASN A 446 -31.19 3.72 11.16
N ARG A 447 -31.78 4.91 11.15
CA ARG A 447 -31.88 5.82 10.00
C ARG A 447 -31.00 7.07 10.24
#